data_1a314add78b28eb0cf5ac4e8c2920ce4
#
_entry.id   1a314add78b28eb0cf5ac4e8c2920ce4
#
_cell.length_a   1.000
_cell.length_b   1.000
_cell.length_c   1.000
_cell.angle_alpha   90.00
_cell.angle_beta   90.00
_cell.angle_gamma   90.00
#
_symmetry.space_group_name_H-M   'P 1'
#
loop_
_entity.id
_entity.type
_entity.pdbx_description
1 polymer ?
#
loop_
_entity_poly.entity_id
_entity_poly.type
_entity_poly.pdbx_seq_one_letter_code
_entity_poly.pdbx_strand_id
1 'polypeptide(L)'
;DAKGSFCLEDAGSFGEMYFPLAGEGGLKSAVTADLMGDAKLDQNHFLMEPVSSENLHNNRSARNFWCRLSDGRIWSVSGHSAAQQALKYTDQEEKLTVLAGYMWHSVERKGTEVPLLGTVTSFVPFQKNMEIHIVCIENTGSEAICMTPVAAMPIYGRSADNIRDHRHVTSLLHRIQVKEGGIQVKPTFSFDERGHQLNHDIYFVYGMSEDGGLPEEYFPVLDDFIGEKGNLEWPEALLMKREGVKPGYQINGQEALGGLVFGERTLEPGESCSYVVFAGIVH
;
A
#
# COMPACT_ATOMS: atom_id res chain seq x y z
N ASP A 1 23.80 -13.68 -5.71
CA ASP A 1 24.59 -13.90 -6.93
C ASP A 1 25.72 -12.88 -7.07
N ALA A 2 26.49 -12.96 -8.14
CA ALA A 2 27.61 -12.06 -8.42
C ALA A 2 27.17 -10.59 -8.69
N LYS A 3 25.88 -10.33 -8.86
CA LYS A 3 25.28 -9.00 -9.04
C LYS A 3 24.71 -8.42 -7.75
N GLY A 4 24.91 -9.09 -6.62
CA GLY A 4 24.43 -8.64 -5.31
C GLY A 4 22.96 -8.99 -5.02
N SER A 5 22.30 -9.80 -5.85
CA SER A 5 20.95 -10.31 -5.51
C SER A 5 21.06 -11.46 -4.51
N PHE A 6 20.12 -11.47 -3.56
CA PHE A 6 20.04 -12.50 -2.51
C PHE A 6 18.58 -12.91 -2.27
N CYS A 7 18.43 -14.09 -1.70
CA CYS A 7 17.13 -14.61 -1.25
C CYS A 7 17.21 -14.77 0.28
N LEU A 8 16.17 -14.33 0.97
CA LEU A 8 16.00 -14.48 2.40
C LEU A 8 14.70 -15.25 2.66
N GLU A 9 14.85 -16.46 3.12
CA GLU A 9 13.72 -17.28 3.58
C GLU A 9 13.32 -16.85 4.99
N ASP A 10 12.05 -16.95 5.32
CA ASP A 10 11.48 -16.59 6.64
C ASP A 10 11.84 -15.14 7.06
N ALA A 11 11.70 -14.22 6.11
CA ALA A 11 12.06 -12.81 6.30
C ALA A 11 11.23 -12.10 7.38
N GLY A 12 10.07 -12.64 7.75
CA GLY A 12 9.23 -12.14 8.83
C GLY A 12 9.88 -12.17 10.22
N SER A 13 10.90 -13.04 10.41
CA SER A 13 11.66 -13.11 11.65
C SER A 13 12.69 -11.97 11.83
N PHE A 14 12.91 -11.14 10.78
CA PHE A 14 13.89 -10.04 10.77
C PHE A 14 13.18 -8.67 10.82
N GLY A 15 12.59 -8.33 11.96
CA GLY A 15 11.74 -7.16 12.14
C GLY A 15 12.39 -5.80 11.87
N GLU A 16 13.72 -5.68 11.93
CA GLU A 16 14.43 -4.41 11.69
C GLU A 16 14.98 -4.28 10.25
N MET A 17 14.73 -5.28 9.40
CA MET A 17 15.21 -5.25 8.03
C MET A 17 14.36 -4.38 7.14
N TYR A 18 14.98 -3.49 6.38
CA TYR A 18 14.31 -2.72 5.34
C TYR A 18 15.16 -2.67 4.07
N PHE A 19 14.50 -2.45 2.94
CA PHE A 19 15.08 -2.35 1.61
C PHE A 19 14.98 -0.92 1.13
N PRO A 20 16.10 -0.21 0.90
CA PRO A 20 16.05 1.13 0.34
C PRO A 20 15.68 1.04 -1.14
N LEU A 21 14.72 1.86 -1.54
CA LEU A 21 14.38 2.11 -2.93
C LEU A 21 14.61 3.59 -3.21
N ALA A 22 15.32 3.90 -4.29
CA ALA A 22 15.58 5.28 -4.66
C ALA A 22 15.77 5.39 -6.17
N GLY A 23 15.39 6.54 -6.72
CA GLY A 23 15.61 6.92 -8.10
C GLY A 23 16.29 8.28 -8.23
N GLU A 24 16.90 8.58 -9.38
CA GLU A 24 17.52 9.88 -9.64
C GLU A 24 16.51 11.05 -9.67
N GLY A 25 15.21 10.75 -9.77
CA GLY A 25 14.15 11.75 -9.63
C GLY A 25 14.04 12.37 -8.24
N GLY A 26 14.59 11.68 -7.22
CA GLY A 26 14.64 12.16 -5.84
C GLY A 26 13.79 11.38 -4.85
N LEU A 27 12.83 10.57 -5.28
CA LEU A 27 12.04 9.73 -4.37
C LEU A 27 12.93 8.70 -3.68
N LYS A 28 12.75 8.59 -2.38
CA LYS A 28 13.42 7.63 -1.49
C LYS A 28 12.38 6.93 -0.66
N SER A 29 12.53 5.63 -0.51
CA SER A 29 11.69 4.80 0.35
C SER A 29 12.56 3.88 1.19
N ALA A 30 12.08 3.56 2.37
CA ALA A 30 12.55 2.45 3.18
C ALA A 30 11.39 1.47 3.31
N VAL A 31 11.49 0.28 2.73
CA VAL A 31 10.40 -0.69 2.69
C VAL A 31 10.81 -1.96 3.41
N THR A 32 10.05 -2.36 4.42
CA THR A 32 10.26 -3.61 5.16
C THR A 32 9.78 -4.83 4.36
N ALA A 33 10.12 -6.02 4.84
CA ALA A 33 9.67 -7.27 4.21
C ALA A 33 8.12 -7.40 4.19
N ASP A 34 7.43 -6.80 5.14
CA ASP A 34 5.97 -6.75 5.21
C ASP A 34 5.37 -5.49 4.54
N LEU A 35 6.14 -4.81 3.68
CA LEU A 35 5.76 -3.67 2.85
C LEU A 35 5.35 -2.41 3.62
N MET A 36 5.87 -2.23 4.81
CA MET A 36 5.76 -0.99 5.59
C MET A 36 6.99 -0.10 5.39
N GLY A 37 6.90 1.14 5.86
CA GLY A 37 7.98 2.13 5.79
C GLY A 37 7.63 3.37 4.99
N ASP A 38 8.38 4.44 5.19
CA ASP A 38 8.08 5.73 4.57
C ASP A 38 8.51 5.83 3.09
N ALA A 39 7.97 6.87 2.43
CA ALA A 39 8.39 7.31 1.11
C ALA A 39 8.36 8.84 1.05
N LYS A 40 9.41 9.45 0.50
CA LYS A 40 9.57 10.92 0.51
C LYS A 40 10.48 11.41 -0.61
N LEU A 41 10.35 12.69 -0.96
CA LEU A 41 11.37 13.42 -1.70
C LEU A 41 12.44 13.97 -0.74
N ASP A 42 11.99 14.65 0.31
CA ASP A 42 12.82 15.27 1.35
C ASP A 42 12.03 15.36 2.67
N GLN A 43 12.53 16.12 3.65
CA GLN A 43 11.89 16.23 4.97
C GLN A 43 10.53 16.97 4.95
N ASN A 44 10.25 17.72 3.90
CA ASN A 44 9.03 18.50 3.78
C ASN A 44 7.97 17.82 2.88
N HIS A 45 8.33 16.76 2.14
CA HIS A 45 7.47 16.14 1.14
C HIS A 45 7.44 14.61 1.33
N PHE A 46 6.65 14.15 2.30
CA PHE A 46 6.41 12.73 2.54
C PHE A 46 5.15 12.26 1.82
N LEU A 47 5.29 11.23 1.01
CA LEU A 47 4.16 10.51 0.40
C LEU A 47 3.45 9.67 1.45
N MET A 48 4.22 8.92 2.22
CA MET A 48 3.76 8.09 3.32
C MET A 48 4.27 8.64 4.65
N GLU A 49 3.62 8.29 5.74
CA GLU A 49 3.96 8.79 7.07
C GLU A 49 5.41 8.49 7.43
N PRO A 50 6.14 9.47 7.98
CA PRO A 50 7.51 9.27 8.46
C PRO A 50 7.63 8.12 9.44
N VAL A 51 8.65 7.28 9.27
CA VAL A 51 8.98 6.21 10.20
C VAL A 51 10.35 6.42 10.82
N SER A 52 10.55 5.83 12.01
CA SER A 52 11.83 5.69 12.68
C SER A 52 12.13 4.21 12.91
N SER A 53 13.29 3.89 13.48
CA SER A 53 13.61 2.51 13.88
C SER A 53 12.63 1.92 14.87
N GLU A 54 12.01 2.76 15.71
CA GLU A 54 11.06 2.33 16.73
C GLU A 54 9.66 2.07 16.18
N ASN A 55 9.32 2.66 15.04
CA ASN A 55 8.00 2.51 14.40
C ASN A 55 8.08 2.10 12.93
N LEU A 56 9.10 1.34 12.56
CA LEU A 56 9.34 0.92 11.18
C LEU A 56 8.16 0.16 10.58
N HIS A 57 7.44 -0.58 11.39
CA HIS A 57 6.22 -1.32 11.03
C HIS A 57 4.93 -0.53 11.29
N ASN A 58 4.95 0.77 11.01
CA ASN A 58 3.76 1.60 11.13
C ASN A 58 2.76 1.29 10.00
N ASN A 59 1.58 0.79 10.34
CA ASN A 59 0.56 0.43 9.35
C ASN A 59 0.02 1.63 8.56
N ARG A 60 0.19 2.86 9.04
CA ARG A 60 -0.12 4.08 8.27
C ARG A 60 0.89 4.39 7.16
N SER A 61 2.00 3.67 7.14
CA SER A 61 2.99 3.70 6.06
C SER A 61 3.01 2.36 5.29
N ALA A 62 1.90 1.63 5.33
CA ALA A 62 1.78 0.32 4.69
C ALA A 62 1.37 0.42 3.22
N ARG A 63 1.96 -0.45 2.42
CA ARG A 63 1.53 -0.74 1.06
C ARG A 63 0.78 -2.05 1.12
N ASN A 64 -0.52 -2.00 1.38
CA ASN A 64 -1.33 -3.20 1.54
C ASN A 64 -2.07 -3.58 0.26
N PHE A 65 -2.08 -4.87 -0.02
CA PHE A 65 -2.79 -5.45 -1.14
C PHE A 65 -3.64 -6.62 -0.63
N TRP A 66 -4.94 -6.50 -0.78
CA TRP A 66 -5.93 -7.40 -0.22
C TRP A 66 -6.59 -8.26 -1.28
N CYS A 67 -6.88 -9.50 -0.93
CA CYS A 67 -7.80 -10.36 -1.64
C CYS A 67 -9.03 -10.58 -0.73
N ARG A 68 -10.15 -9.97 -1.08
CA ARG A 68 -11.43 -10.25 -0.42
C ARG A 68 -12.10 -11.40 -1.16
N LEU A 69 -12.17 -12.57 -0.53
CA LEU A 69 -12.75 -13.77 -1.12
C LEU A 69 -14.27 -13.70 -1.09
N SER A 70 -14.92 -14.44 -2.00
CA SER A 70 -16.39 -14.50 -2.09
C SER A 70 -17.04 -15.11 -0.84
N ASP A 71 -16.32 -15.97 -0.10
CA ASP A 71 -16.76 -16.55 1.17
C ASP A 71 -16.63 -15.62 2.38
N GLY A 72 -16.10 -14.41 2.18
CA GLY A 72 -15.96 -13.37 3.20
C GLY A 72 -14.60 -13.36 3.90
N ARG A 73 -13.71 -14.31 3.63
CA ARG A 73 -12.33 -14.25 4.13
C ARG A 73 -11.59 -13.10 3.45
N ILE A 74 -10.67 -12.51 4.20
CA ILE A 74 -9.79 -11.44 3.72
C ILE A 74 -8.35 -11.88 3.94
N TRP A 75 -7.60 -11.89 2.87
CA TRP A 75 -6.17 -12.20 2.89
C TRP A 75 -5.35 -11.03 2.35
N SER A 76 -4.23 -10.73 2.99
CA SER A 76 -3.32 -9.66 2.60
C SER A 76 -2.00 -10.25 2.11
N VAL A 77 -1.54 -9.82 0.94
CA VAL A 77 -0.23 -10.22 0.42
C VAL A 77 0.89 -9.73 1.33
N SER A 78 0.74 -8.55 1.93
CA SER A 78 1.70 -8.02 2.91
C SER A 78 1.59 -8.66 4.31
N GLY A 79 0.55 -9.46 4.57
CA GLY A 79 0.34 -10.13 5.86
C GLY A 79 -0.36 -9.26 6.91
N HIS A 80 -0.96 -8.15 6.51
CA HIS A 80 -1.58 -7.17 7.41
C HIS A 80 -3.09 -7.33 7.58
N SER A 81 -3.63 -8.55 7.48
CA SER A 81 -4.97 -8.81 7.98
C SER A 81 -4.93 -9.20 9.45
N ALA A 82 -5.98 -8.85 10.22
CA ALA A 82 -6.09 -9.26 11.61
C ALA A 82 -6.09 -10.79 11.76
N ALA A 83 -6.67 -11.52 10.80
CA ALA A 83 -6.62 -12.98 10.78
C ALA A 83 -5.17 -13.49 10.68
N GLN A 84 -4.37 -12.94 9.77
CA GLN A 84 -2.96 -13.32 9.62
C GLN A 84 -2.12 -12.90 10.84
N GLN A 85 -2.41 -11.72 11.43
CA GLN A 85 -1.74 -11.27 12.65
C GLN A 85 -2.04 -12.19 13.84
N ALA A 86 -3.24 -12.76 13.93
CA ALA A 86 -3.62 -13.71 14.98
C ALA A 86 -2.87 -15.05 14.88
N LEU A 87 -2.35 -15.38 13.69
CA LEU A 87 -1.56 -16.62 13.47
C LEU A 87 -0.08 -16.44 13.79
N LYS A 88 0.40 -15.22 14.02
CA LYS A 88 1.81 -14.99 14.39
C LYS A 88 2.19 -15.81 15.62
N TYR A 89 3.39 -16.33 15.61
CA TYR A 89 3.95 -17.18 16.67
C TYR A 89 3.23 -18.53 16.85
N THR A 90 2.43 -18.96 15.87
CA THR A 90 1.82 -20.28 15.84
C THR A 90 2.42 -21.12 14.70
N ASP A 91 2.13 -22.43 14.69
CA ASP A 91 2.54 -23.34 13.61
C ASP A 91 1.83 -23.02 12.27
N GLN A 92 0.82 -22.14 12.29
CA GLN A 92 0.06 -21.68 11.14
C GLN A 92 0.55 -20.33 10.59
N GLU A 93 1.59 -19.76 11.17
CA GLU A 93 2.18 -18.51 10.70
C GLU A 93 2.65 -18.64 9.24
N GLU A 94 2.21 -17.70 8.41
CA GLU A 94 2.59 -17.66 7.01
C GLU A 94 4.04 -17.21 6.84
N LYS A 95 4.81 -18.00 6.11
CA LYS A 95 6.21 -17.66 5.82
C LYS A 95 6.31 -16.65 4.71
N LEU A 96 7.26 -15.74 4.87
CA LEU A 96 7.56 -14.66 3.96
C LEU A 96 8.98 -14.87 3.40
N THR A 97 9.09 -14.94 2.08
CA THR A 97 10.38 -14.98 1.38
C THR A 97 10.63 -13.66 0.68
N VAL A 98 11.83 -13.12 0.81
CA VAL A 98 12.27 -11.92 0.10
C VAL A 98 13.38 -12.26 -0.87
N LEU A 99 13.19 -11.87 -2.12
CA LEU A 99 14.24 -11.80 -3.13
C LEU A 99 14.57 -10.33 -3.36
N ALA A 100 15.82 -9.93 -3.16
CA ALA A 100 16.21 -8.53 -3.30
C ALA A 100 17.50 -8.38 -4.12
N GLY A 101 17.63 -7.23 -4.75
CA GLY A 101 18.78 -6.79 -5.52
C GLY A 101 18.96 -5.27 -5.41
N TYR A 102 19.77 -4.72 -6.30
CA TYR A 102 20.05 -3.30 -6.30
C TYR A 102 18.80 -2.48 -6.65
N MET A 103 18.29 -1.72 -5.65
CA MET A 103 17.10 -0.83 -5.77
C MET A 103 15.79 -1.51 -6.17
N TRP A 104 15.66 -2.79 -5.88
CA TRP A 104 14.41 -3.52 -6.01
C TRP A 104 14.32 -4.64 -4.98
N HIS A 105 13.13 -5.04 -4.63
CA HIS A 105 12.88 -6.27 -3.88
C HIS A 105 11.54 -6.89 -4.31
N SER A 106 11.43 -8.17 -4.09
CA SER A 106 10.21 -8.94 -4.30
C SER A 106 9.90 -9.72 -3.02
N VAL A 107 8.68 -9.60 -2.56
CA VAL A 107 8.18 -10.29 -1.37
C VAL A 107 7.21 -11.36 -1.84
N GLU A 108 7.39 -12.58 -1.38
CA GLU A 108 6.51 -13.70 -1.65
C GLU A 108 5.88 -14.21 -0.35
N ARG A 109 4.56 -14.37 -0.34
CA ARG A 109 3.79 -14.92 0.77
C ARG A 109 2.84 -16.00 0.28
N LYS A 110 2.90 -17.14 0.93
CA LYS A 110 1.97 -18.25 0.71
C LYS A 110 0.97 -18.32 1.85
N GLY A 111 -0.31 -18.26 1.52
CA GLY A 111 -1.37 -18.39 2.50
C GLY A 111 -1.46 -19.83 3.06
N THR A 112 -1.71 -19.94 4.35
CA THR A 112 -1.92 -21.22 5.04
C THR A 112 -3.40 -21.60 5.09
N GLU A 113 -4.28 -20.65 5.39
CA GLU A 113 -5.73 -20.85 5.42
C GLU A 113 -6.42 -20.56 4.09
N VAL A 114 -5.79 -19.75 3.25
CA VAL A 114 -6.26 -19.37 1.92
C VAL A 114 -5.24 -19.90 0.91
N PRO A 115 -5.63 -20.75 -0.05
CA PRO A 115 -4.66 -21.33 -0.99
C PRO A 115 -4.27 -20.34 -2.10
N LEU A 116 -3.71 -19.21 -1.69
CA LEU A 116 -3.17 -18.17 -2.55
C LEU A 116 -1.65 -18.01 -2.33
N LEU A 117 -0.95 -17.73 -3.40
CA LEU A 117 0.43 -17.27 -3.39
C LEU A 117 0.43 -15.83 -3.91
N GLY A 118 0.90 -14.90 -3.10
CA GLY A 118 1.03 -13.50 -3.48
C GLY A 118 2.49 -13.09 -3.58
N THR A 119 2.83 -12.37 -4.64
CA THR A 119 4.15 -11.79 -4.84
C THR A 119 4.02 -10.30 -5.11
N VAL A 120 4.84 -9.48 -4.44
CA VAL A 120 4.90 -8.03 -4.69
C VAL A 120 6.33 -7.64 -5.01
N THR A 121 6.57 -7.21 -6.24
CA THR A 121 7.86 -6.67 -6.67
C THR A 121 7.82 -5.14 -6.65
N SER A 122 8.73 -4.53 -5.90
CA SER A 122 8.78 -3.10 -5.65
C SER A 122 10.06 -2.46 -6.15
N PHE A 123 9.96 -1.31 -6.80
CA PHE A 123 11.09 -0.52 -7.26
C PHE A 123 10.71 0.94 -7.51
N VAL A 124 11.71 1.81 -7.62
CA VAL A 124 11.55 3.22 -8.05
C VAL A 124 12.13 3.35 -9.45
N PRO A 125 11.33 3.76 -10.46
CA PRO A 125 11.83 3.93 -11.82
C PRO A 125 12.84 5.07 -11.92
N PHE A 126 13.78 4.93 -12.85
CA PHE A 126 14.77 5.95 -13.18
C PHE A 126 14.09 7.30 -13.53
N GLN A 127 14.55 8.39 -12.91
CA GLN A 127 14.05 9.76 -13.11
C GLN A 127 12.55 9.96 -12.83
N LYS A 128 11.91 9.12 -12.02
CA LYS A 128 10.52 9.28 -11.61
C LYS A 128 10.40 9.36 -10.09
N ASN A 129 9.50 10.21 -9.63
CA ASN A 129 9.19 10.36 -8.21
C ASN A 129 7.99 9.49 -7.82
N MET A 130 8.09 8.19 -8.09
CA MET A 130 7.06 7.23 -7.73
C MET A 130 7.66 5.85 -7.44
N GLU A 131 7.01 5.13 -6.55
CA GLU A 131 7.20 3.69 -6.38
C GLU A 131 6.28 2.94 -7.34
N ILE A 132 6.73 1.80 -7.84
CA ILE A 132 5.90 0.84 -8.58
C ILE A 132 5.90 -0.47 -7.80
N HIS A 133 4.71 -1.04 -7.62
CA HIS A 133 4.47 -2.33 -7.01
C HIS A 133 3.73 -3.22 -8.01
N ILE A 134 4.41 -4.25 -8.49
CA ILE A 134 3.81 -5.29 -9.35
C ILE A 134 3.34 -6.39 -8.41
N VAL A 135 2.03 -6.59 -8.34
CA VAL A 135 1.39 -7.59 -7.49
C VAL A 135 0.91 -8.74 -8.36
N CYS A 136 1.34 -9.96 -8.06
CA CYS A 136 0.88 -11.17 -8.70
C CYS A 136 0.20 -12.06 -7.65
N ILE A 137 -0.99 -12.56 -7.96
CA ILE A 137 -1.76 -13.48 -7.12
C ILE A 137 -2.00 -14.75 -7.91
N GLU A 138 -1.61 -15.89 -7.35
CA GLU A 138 -1.79 -17.22 -7.93
C GLU A 138 -2.69 -18.07 -7.04
N ASN A 139 -3.61 -18.81 -7.65
CA ASN A 139 -4.39 -19.84 -6.96
C ASN A 139 -3.56 -21.14 -6.89
N THR A 140 -3.06 -21.47 -5.71
CA THR A 140 -2.28 -22.70 -5.45
C THR A 140 -3.15 -23.87 -4.97
N GLY A 141 -4.47 -23.66 -4.91
CA GLY A 141 -5.44 -24.68 -4.48
C GLY A 141 -5.86 -25.62 -5.61
N SER A 142 -6.82 -26.50 -5.30
CA SER A 142 -7.42 -27.44 -6.22
C SER A 142 -8.81 -27.05 -6.73
N GLU A 143 -9.34 -25.91 -6.24
CA GLU A 143 -10.66 -25.39 -6.60
C GLU A 143 -10.51 -23.93 -7.07
N ALA A 144 -11.47 -23.47 -7.90
CA ALA A 144 -11.51 -22.09 -8.34
C ALA A 144 -11.73 -21.12 -7.16
N ILE A 145 -11.01 -20.01 -7.14
CA ILE A 145 -11.12 -18.97 -6.13
C ILE A 145 -11.67 -17.69 -6.77
N CYS A 146 -12.81 -17.22 -6.27
CA CYS A 146 -13.38 -15.93 -6.63
C CYS A 146 -13.01 -14.89 -5.58
N MET A 147 -12.40 -13.77 -6.02
CA MET A 147 -11.93 -12.72 -5.14
C MET A 147 -12.12 -11.32 -5.76
N THR A 148 -12.18 -10.31 -4.89
CA THR A 148 -12.07 -8.90 -5.26
C THR A 148 -10.73 -8.39 -4.76
N PRO A 149 -9.79 -8.02 -5.65
CA PRO A 149 -8.51 -7.43 -5.27
C PRO A 149 -8.69 -5.96 -4.86
N VAL A 150 -7.98 -5.55 -3.79
CA VAL A 150 -8.03 -4.18 -3.26
C VAL A 150 -6.64 -3.71 -2.88
N ALA A 151 -6.18 -2.59 -3.41
CA ALA A 151 -5.00 -1.91 -2.91
C ALA A 151 -5.38 -0.84 -1.90
N ALA A 152 -4.59 -0.66 -0.85
CA ALA A 152 -4.79 0.40 0.14
C ALA A 152 -3.44 0.95 0.60
N MET A 153 -3.18 2.21 0.26
CA MET A 153 -1.97 2.95 0.61
C MET A 153 -2.35 4.30 1.22
N PRO A 154 -2.14 4.52 2.54
CA PRO A 154 -2.37 5.83 3.13
C PRO A 154 -1.47 6.90 2.49
N ILE A 155 -2.03 8.09 2.22
CA ILE A 155 -1.32 9.22 1.65
C ILE A 155 -1.13 10.27 2.74
N TYR A 156 0.11 10.50 3.14
CA TYR A 156 0.44 11.47 4.21
C TYR A 156 0.42 12.91 3.71
N GLY A 157 1.14 13.23 2.63
CA GLY A 157 1.10 14.51 1.92
C GLY A 157 1.53 15.71 2.77
N ARG A 158 2.52 15.55 3.68
CA ARG A 158 2.95 16.57 4.66
C ARG A 158 4.45 16.52 4.90
N SER A 159 4.96 17.46 5.69
CA SER A 159 6.34 17.44 6.20
C SER A 159 6.49 16.47 7.40
N ALA A 160 7.73 16.08 7.70
CA ALA A 160 8.02 15.26 8.87
C ALA A 160 7.60 15.93 10.18
N ASP A 161 7.68 17.25 10.28
CA ASP A 161 7.33 18.00 11.49
C ASP A 161 5.88 17.82 11.89
N ASN A 162 4.99 17.57 10.91
CA ASN A 162 3.58 17.36 11.16
C ASN A 162 3.23 16.02 11.83
N ILE A 163 4.19 15.13 12.05
CA ILE A 163 3.94 13.86 12.75
C ILE A 163 3.47 14.09 14.21
N ARG A 164 3.85 15.21 14.80
CA ARG A 164 3.50 15.62 16.16
C ARG A 164 2.17 16.36 16.25
N ASP A 165 1.61 16.76 15.11
CA ASP A 165 0.35 17.49 15.06
C ASP A 165 -0.84 16.52 15.08
N HIS A 166 -1.99 17.05 15.48
CA HIS A 166 -3.22 16.30 15.36
C HIS A 166 -3.57 16.07 13.88
N ARG A 167 -3.70 14.81 13.48
CA ARG A 167 -3.95 14.42 12.09
C ARG A 167 -5.16 15.10 11.48
N HIS A 168 -6.28 15.16 12.21
CA HIS A 168 -7.50 15.81 11.73
C HIS A 168 -7.35 17.32 11.54
N VAL A 169 -6.37 17.97 12.17
CA VAL A 169 -6.06 19.40 11.95
C VAL A 169 -5.25 19.54 10.68
N THR A 170 -4.20 18.77 10.52
CA THR A 170 -3.33 18.85 9.34
C THR A 170 -4.01 18.32 8.07
N SER A 171 -4.92 17.35 8.18
CA SER A 171 -5.73 16.87 7.06
C SER A 171 -6.71 17.89 6.49
N LEU A 172 -7.07 18.93 7.27
CA LEU A 172 -7.92 20.04 6.75
C LEU A 172 -7.33 20.70 5.50
N LEU A 173 -6.04 20.59 5.29
CA LEU A 173 -5.35 21.13 4.13
C LEU A 173 -5.50 20.27 2.88
N HIS A 174 -5.86 19.00 3.00
CA HIS A 174 -5.98 18.09 1.88
C HIS A 174 -7.14 18.44 0.96
N ARG A 175 -6.87 18.39 -0.34
CA ARG A 175 -7.86 18.48 -1.42
C ARG A 175 -7.75 17.18 -2.21
N ILE A 176 -8.72 16.30 -1.99
CA ILE A 176 -8.68 14.92 -2.49
C ILE A 176 -9.59 14.83 -3.71
N GLN A 177 -9.11 14.20 -4.78
CA GLN A 177 -9.83 13.98 -6.02
C GLN A 177 -9.67 12.53 -6.47
N VAL A 178 -10.78 11.92 -6.85
CA VAL A 178 -10.80 10.61 -7.50
C VAL A 178 -10.78 10.81 -9.01
N LYS A 179 -9.80 10.23 -9.66
CA LYS A 179 -9.62 10.21 -11.12
C LYS A 179 -9.84 8.80 -11.64
N GLU A 180 -9.96 8.65 -12.95
CA GLU A 180 -9.88 7.34 -13.57
C GLU A 180 -8.52 6.70 -13.25
N GLY A 181 -8.55 5.50 -12.68
CA GLY A 181 -7.37 4.74 -12.30
C GLY A 181 -6.76 5.10 -10.95
N GLY A 182 -7.19 6.19 -10.25
CA GLY A 182 -6.51 6.53 -8.99
C GLY A 182 -7.05 7.72 -8.20
N ILE A 183 -6.30 8.04 -7.15
CA ILE A 183 -6.61 9.09 -6.18
C ILE A 183 -5.46 10.06 -6.12
N GLN A 184 -5.79 11.36 -6.12
CA GLN A 184 -4.85 12.46 -5.99
C GLN A 184 -5.17 13.31 -4.77
N VAL A 185 -4.11 13.75 -4.09
CA VAL A 185 -4.19 14.67 -2.95
C VAL A 185 -3.31 15.87 -3.23
N LYS A 186 -3.90 17.05 -3.17
CA LYS A 186 -3.18 18.32 -3.27
C LYS A 186 -3.34 19.11 -1.96
N PRO A 187 -2.36 19.09 -1.05
CA PRO A 187 -2.41 19.95 0.12
C PRO A 187 -2.37 21.42 -0.30
N THR A 188 -3.08 22.30 0.40
CA THR A 188 -3.03 23.76 0.12
C THR A 188 -1.76 24.39 0.64
N PHE A 189 -1.28 23.92 1.80
CA PHE A 189 -0.08 24.43 2.46
C PHE A 189 0.76 23.25 2.99
N SER A 190 2.05 23.52 3.15
CA SER A 190 2.96 22.73 3.98
C SER A 190 3.29 23.53 5.23
N PHE A 191 3.44 22.84 6.37
CA PHE A 191 3.96 23.40 7.61
C PHE A 191 5.32 22.74 7.87
N ASP A 192 6.37 23.52 7.90
CA ASP A 192 7.73 23.05 8.16
C ASP A 192 8.49 24.11 9.01
N GLU A 193 9.78 23.89 9.23
CA GLU A 193 10.63 24.78 9.98
C GLU A 193 10.69 26.23 9.42
N ARG A 194 10.28 26.43 8.17
CA ARG A 194 10.20 27.75 7.51
C ARG A 194 8.85 28.41 7.73
N GLY A 195 7.93 27.76 8.44
CA GLY A 195 6.55 28.20 8.65
C GLY A 195 5.60 27.71 7.57
N HIS A 196 4.60 28.52 7.23
CA HIS A 196 3.56 28.15 6.27
C HIS A 196 4.03 28.46 4.84
N GLN A 197 4.12 27.44 4.01
CA GLN A 197 4.46 27.54 2.60
C GLN A 197 3.30 27.04 1.73
N LEU A 198 3.08 27.66 0.56
CA LEU A 198 2.15 27.11 -0.43
C LEU A 198 2.67 25.75 -0.90
N ASN A 199 1.80 24.76 -0.93
CA ASN A 199 2.15 23.45 -1.45
C ASN A 199 1.70 23.35 -2.92
N HIS A 200 2.63 23.02 -3.81
CA HIS A 200 2.37 22.85 -5.24
C HIS A 200 2.34 21.38 -5.67
N ASP A 201 2.70 20.47 -4.77
CA ASP A 201 2.81 19.05 -5.07
C ASP A 201 1.46 18.35 -5.09
N ILE A 202 1.38 17.33 -5.93
CA ILE A 202 0.28 16.38 -5.98
C ILE A 202 0.83 15.02 -5.56
N TYR A 203 0.26 14.46 -4.51
CA TYR A 203 0.51 13.11 -4.04
C TYR A 203 -0.54 12.20 -4.64
N PHE A 204 -0.15 11.00 -5.07
CA PHE A 204 -1.08 10.15 -5.79
C PHE A 204 -0.85 8.66 -5.54
N VAL A 205 -1.92 7.88 -5.69
CA VAL A 205 -1.93 6.42 -5.82
C VAL A 205 -2.81 6.06 -7.00
N TYR A 206 -2.26 5.28 -7.93
CA TYR A 206 -2.95 4.78 -9.12
C TYR A 206 -2.73 3.28 -9.26
N GLY A 207 -3.60 2.62 -10.02
CA GLY A 207 -3.44 1.20 -10.30
C GLY A 207 -4.17 0.76 -11.56
N MET A 208 -3.74 -0.39 -12.07
CA MET A 208 -4.39 -1.09 -13.18
C MET A 208 -4.10 -2.59 -13.10
N SER A 209 -4.97 -3.39 -13.69
CA SER A 209 -4.72 -4.81 -13.91
C SER A 209 -3.83 -5.03 -15.14
N GLU A 210 -3.32 -6.24 -15.30
CA GLU A 210 -2.42 -6.61 -16.41
C GLU A 210 -3.04 -6.46 -17.81
N ASP A 211 -4.37 -6.58 -17.90
CA ASP A 211 -5.15 -6.37 -19.12
C ASP A 211 -5.55 -4.91 -19.36
N GLY A 212 -5.06 -3.98 -18.51
CA GLY A 212 -5.32 -2.54 -18.59
C GLY A 212 -6.64 -2.12 -17.94
N GLY A 213 -7.34 -3.02 -17.24
CA GLY A 213 -8.54 -2.70 -16.46
C GLY A 213 -8.23 -1.74 -15.31
N LEU A 214 -9.07 -0.72 -15.13
CA LEU A 214 -8.93 0.26 -14.06
C LEU A 214 -9.73 -0.19 -12.82
N PRO A 215 -9.43 0.33 -11.63
CA PRO A 215 -10.26 0.12 -10.45
C PRO A 215 -11.71 0.55 -10.71
N GLU A 216 -12.64 -0.23 -10.22
CA GLU A 216 -14.07 0.03 -10.39
C GLU A 216 -14.62 0.96 -9.32
N GLU A 217 -14.00 0.95 -8.12
CA GLU A 217 -14.38 1.77 -6.97
C GLU A 217 -13.16 2.27 -6.22
N TYR A 218 -13.36 3.35 -5.45
CA TYR A 218 -12.28 4.04 -4.77
C TYR A 218 -12.65 4.39 -3.33
N PHE A 219 -11.69 4.28 -2.42
CA PHE A 219 -11.77 4.79 -1.05
C PHE A 219 -10.73 5.90 -0.86
N PRO A 220 -11.10 7.17 -1.11
CA PRO A 220 -10.18 8.30 -1.00
C PRO A 220 -9.96 8.79 0.43
N VAL A 221 -10.80 8.38 1.38
CA VAL A 221 -10.77 8.78 2.79
C VAL A 221 -10.44 7.57 3.65
N LEU A 222 -9.47 7.74 4.54
CA LEU A 222 -9.02 6.67 5.43
C LEU A 222 -10.13 6.19 6.36
N ASP A 223 -10.87 7.13 6.98
CA ASP A 223 -11.92 6.80 7.94
C ASP A 223 -13.09 6.05 7.29
N ASP A 224 -13.42 6.35 6.03
CA ASP A 224 -14.45 5.61 5.29
C ASP A 224 -14.04 4.16 5.00
N PHE A 225 -12.74 3.92 4.83
CA PHE A 225 -12.20 2.59 4.60
C PHE A 225 -12.10 1.76 5.88
N ILE A 226 -11.51 2.32 6.94
CA ILE A 226 -11.35 1.61 8.20
C ILE A 226 -12.65 1.48 8.99
N GLY A 227 -13.56 2.46 8.88
CA GLY A 227 -14.81 2.53 9.63
C GLY A 227 -14.61 2.90 11.11
N GLU A 228 -15.71 3.09 11.83
CA GLU A 228 -15.68 3.52 13.24
C GLU A 228 -15.05 2.49 14.20
N LYS A 229 -15.14 1.21 13.87
CA LYS A 229 -14.70 0.09 14.72
C LYS A 229 -13.52 -0.68 14.14
N GLY A 230 -13.11 -0.34 12.91
CA GLY A 230 -12.02 -1.00 12.20
C GLY A 230 -10.69 -0.28 12.38
N ASN A 231 -9.69 -0.82 11.71
CA ASN A 231 -8.36 -0.25 11.56
C ASN A 231 -7.76 -0.71 10.22
N LEU A 232 -6.51 -0.38 9.95
CA LEU A 232 -5.85 -0.77 8.69
C LEU A 232 -5.54 -2.28 8.57
N GLU A 233 -5.65 -3.05 9.64
CA GLU A 233 -5.52 -4.50 9.62
C GLU A 233 -6.89 -5.21 9.52
N TRP A 234 -7.95 -4.51 9.90
CA TRP A 234 -9.32 -5.00 9.88
C TRP A 234 -10.29 -3.93 9.36
N PRO A 235 -10.16 -3.52 8.10
CA PRO A 235 -10.95 -2.41 7.56
C PRO A 235 -12.40 -2.83 7.35
N GLU A 236 -13.30 -2.04 7.90
CA GLU A 236 -14.75 -2.29 7.83
C GLU A 236 -15.27 -2.32 6.40
N ALA A 237 -14.68 -1.51 5.50
CA ALA A 237 -15.07 -1.48 4.10
C ALA A 237 -14.91 -2.84 3.40
N LEU A 238 -13.86 -3.59 3.72
CA LEU A 238 -13.64 -4.93 3.17
C LEU A 238 -14.57 -5.96 3.79
N LEU A 239 -14.73 -5.94 5.11
CA LEU A 239 -15.55 -6.89 5.86
C LEU A 239 -17.04 -6.77 5.52
N MET A 240 -17.53 -5.53 5.45
CA MET A 240 -18.94 -5.23 5.22
C MET A 240 -19.27 -5.04 3.73
N LYS A 241 -18.29 -5.22 2.82
CA LYS A 241 -18.46 -5.00 1.37
C LYS A 241 -19.08 -3.63 1.08
N ARG A 242 -18.55 -2.58 1.74
CA ARG A 242 -19.01 -1.21 1.51
C ARG A 242 -18.70 -0.79 0.08
N GLU A 243 -19.63 -0.08 -0.53
CA GLU A 243 -19.40 0.52 -1.84
C GLU A 243 -18.45 1.72 -1.73
N GLY A 244 -17.47 1.77 -2.61
CA GLY A 244 -16.60 2.92 -2.78
C GLY A 244 -17.22 4.00 -3.66
N VAL A 245 -16.52 5.11 -3.82
CA VAL A 245 -16.91 6.20 -4.71
C VAL A 245 -16.40 5.98 -6.13
N LYS A 246 -16.90 6.78 -7.08
CA LYS A 246 -16.55 6.70 -8.51
C LYS A 246 -15.68 7.89 -8.93
N PRO A 247 -15.00 7.81 -10.09
CA PRO A 247 -14.25 8.94 -10.65
C PRO A 247 -15.08 10.23 -10.74
N GLY A 248 -14.44 11.36 -10.47
CA GLY A 248 -15.08 12.67 -10.35
C GLY A 248 -15.46 13.07 -8.93
N TYR A 249 -15.44 12.12 -7.97
CA TYR A 249 -15.67 12.46 -6.56
C TYR A 249 -14.53 13.36 -6.02
N GLN A 250 -14.91 14.32 -5.18
CA GLN A 250 -13.99 15.25 -4.54
C GLN A 250 -14.41 15.47 -3.08
N ILE A 251 -13.42 15.52 -2.20
CA ILE A 251 -13.61 15.83 -0.79
C ILE A 251 -12.41 16.60 -0.25
N ASN A 252 -12.64 17.43 0.74
CA ASN A 252 -11.59 18.24 1.36
C ASN A 252 -11.53 17.99 2.86
N GLY A 253 -10.36 18.18 3.43
CA GLY A 253 -10.20 18.22 4.88
C GLY A 253 -10.23 16.85 5.56
N GLN A 254 -9.89 15.79 4.87
CA GLN A 254 -9.89 14.41 5.39
C GLN A 254 -8.51 13.77 5.30
N GLU A 255 -8.25 12.75 6.14
CA GLU A 255 -7.10 11.87 5.99
C GLU A 255 -7.24 11.06 4.70
N ALA A 256 -6.22 11.11 3.86
CA ALA A 256 -6.30 10.53 2.52
C ALA A 256 -5.84 9.07 2.49
N LEU A 257 -6.52 8.30 1.66
CA LEU A 257 -6.17 6.91 1.35
C LEU A 257 -6.17 6.72 -0.17
N GLY A 258 -5.16 6.05 -0.69
CA GLY A 258 -5.16 5.47 -2.03
C GLY A 258 -5.82 4.09 -2.00
N GLY A 259 -7.13 4.05 -1.78
CA GLY A 259 -7.92 2.81 -1.78
C GLY A 259 -8.49 2.53 -3.17
N LEU A 260 -8.06 1.42 -3.80
CA LEU A 260 -8.41 1.03 -5.17
C LEU A 260 -9.07 -0.35 -5.14
N VAL A 261 -10.31 -0.47 -5.55
CA VAL A 261 -11.05 -1.73 -5.64
C VAL A 261 -11.14 -2.15 -7.11
N PHE A 262 -10.53 -3.27 -7.45
CA PHE A 262 -10.58 -3.82 -8.81
C PHE A 262 -11.80 -4.71 -9.00
N GLY A 263 -12.13 -5.00 -10.25
CA GLY A 263 -13.21 -5.92 -10.59
C GLY A 263 -12.98 -7.33 -10.01
N GLU A 264 -14.09 -8.00 -9.72
CA GLU A 264 -14.06 -9.38 -9.22
C GLU A 264 -13.36 -10.30 -10.24
N ARG A 265 -12.51 -11.19 -9.74
CA ARG A 265 -11.73 -12.13 -10.53
C ARG A 265 -11.89 -13.54 -10.00
N THR A 266 -12.11 -14.51 -10.90
CA THR A 266 -12.04 -15.93 -10.58
C THR A 266 -10.75 -16.49 -11.14
N LEU A 267 -9.98 -17.19 -10.31
CA LEU A 267 -8.75 -17.88 -10.68
C LEU A 267 -8.98 -19.39 -10.60
N GLU A 268 -8.82 -20.09 -11.71
CA GLU A 268 -8.78 -21.55 -11.75
C GLU A 268 -7.51 -22.07 -11.06
N PRO A 269 -7.43 -23.34 -10.64
CA PRO A 269 -6.23 -23.93 -10.08
C PRO A 269 -4.99 -23.71 -10.93
N GLY A 270 -3.94 -23.10 -10.36
CA GLY A 270 -2.70 -22.74 -11.03
C GLY A 270 -2.79 -21.49 -11.91
N GLU A 271 -3.94 -20.80 -11.96
CA GLU A 271 -4.07 -19.53 -12.66
C GLU A 271 -3.58 -18.37 -11.78
N SER A 272 -3.04 -17.35 -12.43
CA SER A 272 -2.60 -16.13 -11.77
C SER A 272 -3.17 -14.89 -12.43
N CYS A 273 -3.21 -13.78 -11.71
CA CYS A 273 -3.50 -12.44 -12.22
C CYS A 273 -2.52 -11.43 -11.63
N SER A 274 -2.30 -10.33 -12.34
CA SER A 274 -1.36 -9.31 -11.91
C SER A 274 -1.97 -7.91 -11.93
N TYR A 275 -1.47 -7.07 -11.02
CA TYR A 275 -1.86 -5.69 -10.86
C TYR A 275 -0.61 -4.83 -10.73
N VAL A 276 -0.67 -3.63 -11.26
CA VAL A 276 0.37 -2.62 -11.05
C VAL A 276 -0.24 -1.50 -10.22
N VAL A 277 0.36 -1.23 -9.06
CA VAL A 277 0.00 -0.08 -8.23
C VAL A 277 1.22 0.83 -8.15
N PHE A 278 1.02 2.12 -8.33
CA PHE A 278 2.09 3.09 -8.24
C PHE A 278 1.67 4.31 -7.42
N ALA A 279 2.58 4.75 -6.58
CA ALA A 279 2.36 5.84 -5.67
C ALA A 279 3.51 6.84 -5.76
N GLY A 280 3.23 8.14 -5.76
CA GLY A 280 4.27 9.12 -6.00
C GLY A 280 3.88 10.56 -5.71
N ILE A 281 4.83 11.45 -6.05
CA ILE A 281 4.74 12.90 -5.87
C ILE A 281 5.10 13.57 -7.20
N VAL A 282 4.26 14.47 -7.65
CA VAL A 282 4.52 15.29 -8.84
C VAL A 282 4.37 16.77 -8.48
N HIS A 283 5.30 17.57 -8.95
CA HIS A 283 5.34 19.03 -8.76
C HIS A 283 4.56 19.75 -9.86
#